data_02dd1a9b6778130bf027ddb14fdd6bca
#
_entry.id   02dd1a9b6778130bf027ddb14fdd6bca
#
_cell.length_a   1.000
_cell.length_b   1.000
_cell.length_c   1.000
_cell.angle_alpha   90.00
_cell.angle_beta   90.00
_cell.angle_gamma   90.00
#
_symmetry.space_group_name_H-M   'P 1'
#
loop_
_entity.id
_entity.type
_entity.pdbx_description
1 polymer ?
#
loop_
_entity_poly.entity_id
_entity_poly.type
_entity_poly.pdbx_seq_one_letter_code
_entity_poly.pdbx_strand_id
1 'polypeptide(L)'
;MTFLLDVNILLILHDPHHQHYKPVSRWFAQPSSKPFATCPITQSGMIRLLLQGITGLDPFAMQEARDALDRLTEQPGHIFWPDTPAYLHSTKSIFARMQGHRQTTDAYLLGLAIHNHGKLATLDRGIRHLAGKESAANIEIIET
;
A
#
# COMPACT_ATOMS: atom_id res chain seq x y z
N MET A 1 14.61 3.78 4.62
CA MET A 1 13.83 2.93 3.69
C MET A 1 12.39 3.41 3.68
N THR A 2 11.87 3.75 2.52
CA THR A 2 10.49 4.24 2.38
C THR A 2 9.55 3.07 2.13
N PHE A 3 8.38 3.08 2.77
CA PHE A 3 7.39 2.02 2.68
C PHE A 3 6.19 2.49 1.85
N LEU A 4 5.98 1.89 0.68
CA LEU A 4 4.75 2.09 -0.08
C LEU A 4 3.64 1.31 0.61
N LEU A 5 2.59 2.01 1.04
CA LEU A 5 1.50 1.38 1.76
C LEU A 5 0.48 0.80 0.78
N ASP A 6 0.24 -0.50 0.90
CA ASP A 6 -0.84 -1.16 0.16
C ASP A 6 -2.19 -0.54 0.53
N VAL A 7 -3.15 -0.61 -0.37
CA VAL A 7 -4.50 -0.06 -0.17
C VAL A 7 -5.13 -0.57 1.12
N ASN A 8 -4.98 -1.86 1.43
CA ASN A 8 -5.54 -2.42 2.65
C ASN A 8 -4.96 -1.79 3.91
N ILE A 9 -3.68 -1.44 3.90
CA ILE A 9 -3.05 -0.73 5.01
C ILE A 9 -3.68 0.65 5.18
N LEU A 10 -3.88 1.36 4.05
CA LEU A 10 -4.51 2.69 4.08
C LEU A 10 -5.92 2.62 4.67
N LEU A 11 -6.70 1.61 4.28
CA LEU A 11 -8.05 1.43 4.80
C LEU A 11 -8.06 1.12 6.29
N ILE A 12 -7.20 0.21 6.73
CA ILE A 12 -7.13 -0.20 8.13
C ILE A 12 -6.78 0.99 9.02
N LEU A 13 -5.87 1.86 8.58
CA LEU A 13 -5.50 3.05 9.34
C LEU A 13 -6.69 4.01 9.56
N HIS A 14 -7.75 3.89 8.73
CA HIS A 14 -8.96 4.70 8.84
C HIS A 14 -10.12 3.95 9.53
N ASP A 15 -9.88 2.73 10.03
CA ASP A 15 -10.91 1.89 10.64
C ASP A 15 -10.45 1.40 12.02
N PRO A 16 -10.65 2.19 13.09
CA PRO A 16 -10.25 1.81 14.45
C PRO A 16 -10.87 0.52 14.97
N HIS A 17 -11.97 0.06 14.37
CA HIS A 17 -12.65 -1.18 14.76
C HIS A 17 -12.21 -2.39 13.97
N HIS A 18 -11.31 -2.22 12.99
CA HIS A 18 -10.81 -3.34 12.20
C HIS A 18 -9.99 -4.30 13.07
N GLN A 19 -10.13 -5.60 12.81
CA GLN A 19 -9.41 -6.62 13.60
C GLN A 19 -7.89 -6.46 13.59
N HIS A 20 -7.33 -5.88 12.53
CA HIS A 20 -5.89 -5.66 12.40
C HIS A 20 -5.46 -4.22 12.67
N TYR A 21 -6.37 -3.38 13.16
CA TYR A 21 -6.04 -1.96 13.39
C TYR A 21 -4.88 -1.79 14.37
N LYS A 22 -4.91 -2.50 15.50
CA LYS A 22 -3.87 -2.34 16.52
C LYS A 22 -2.47 -2.69 16.00
N PRO A 23 -2.25 -3.87 15.40
CA PRO A 23 -0.91 -4.18 14.89
C PRO A 23 -0.49 -3.25 13.73
N VAL A 24 -1.40 -2.89 12.83
CA VAL A 24 -1.07 -2.00 11.70
C VAL A 24 -0.75 -0.60 12.19
N SER A 25 -1.57 -0.03 13.07
CA SER A 25 -1.32 1.32 13.58
C SER A 25 -0.05 1.37 14.42
N ARG A 26 0.23 0.32 15.19
CA ARG A 26 1.48 0.22 15.95
C ARG A 26 2.69 0.17 15.02
N TRP A 27 2.62 -0.65 13.98
CA TRP A 27 3.69 -0.72 12.98
C TRP A 27 3.91 0.64 12.31
N PHE A 28 2.82 1.30 11.91
CA PHE A 28 2.89 2.60 11.23
C PHE A 28 3.50 3.68 12.13
N ALA A 29 3.24 3.64 13.43
CA ALA A 29 3.73 4.63 14.38
C ALA A 29 5.20 4.45 14.76
N GLN A 30 5.82 3.33 14.42
CA GLN A 30 7.18 3.02 14.86
C GLN A 30 8.12 2.76 13.68
N PRO A 31 9.26 3.45 13.64
CA PRO A 31 9.60 4.62 14.46
C PRO A 31 8.68 5.78 14.12
N SER A 32 8.54 6.72 15.02
CA SER A 32 7.56 7.81 14.91
C SER A 32 7.69 8.67 13.65
N SER A 33 8.78 8.55 12.91
CA SER A 33 9.04 9.29 11.68
C SER A 33 9.29 8.38 10.49
N LYS A 34 8.71 7.18 10.50
CA LYS A 34 8.87 6.22 9.39
C LYS A 34 8.41 6.86 8.09
N PRO A 35 9.29 6.97 7.07
CA PRO A 35 8.87 7.50 5.78
C PRO A 35 7.95 6.50 5.08
N PHE A 36 6.85 7.00 4.55
CA PHE A 36 5.90 6.18 3.82
C PHE A 36 5.48 6.87 2.53
N ALA A 37 5.09 6.06 1.55
CA ALA A 37 4.71 6.56 0.24
C ALA A 37 3.27 6.16 -0.09
N THR A 38 2.64 6.99 -0.90
CA THR A 38 1.45 6.66 -1.66
C THR A 38 1.72 6.94 -3.13
N CYS A 39 0.93 6.33 -4.01
CA CYS A 39 1.02 6.55 -5.44
C CYS A 39 -0.39 6.71 -6.01
N PRO A 40 -0.55 7.10 -7.29
CA PRO A 40 -1.90 7.29 -7.86
C PRO A 40 -2.81 6.07 -7.69
N ILE A 41 -2.28 4.86 -7.84
CA ILE A 41 -3.08 3.63 -7.71
C ILE A 41 -3.57 3.44 -6.29
N THR A 42 -2.72 3.60 -5.29
CA THR A 42 -3.11 3.41 -3.88
C THR A 42 -4.03 4.52 -3.41
N GLN A 43 -3.82 5.75 -3.85
CA GLN A 43 -4.71 6.86 -3.54
C GLN A 43 -6.10 6.65 -4.13
N SER A 44 -6.16 6.29 -5.43
CA SER A 44 -7.42 5.99 -6.10
C SER A 44 -8.16 4.83 -5.45
N GLY A 45 -7.42 3.78 -5.11
CA GLY A 45 -7.98 2.60 -4.43
C GLY A 45 -8.55 2.95 -3.06
N MET A 46 -7.83 3.75 -2.29
CA MET A 46 -8.32 4.21 -0.98
C MET A 46 -9.63 4.97 -1.10
N ILE A 47 -9.69 5.97 -1.99
CA ILE A 47 -10.90 6.76 -2.21
C ILE A 47 -12.07 5.85 -2.61
N ARG A 48 -11.86 4.98 -3.59
CA ARG A 48 -12.91 4.08 -4.07
C ARG A 48 -13.48 3.20 -2.96
N LEU A 49 -12.61 2.63 -2.15
CA LEU A 49 -13.03 1.70 -1.11
C LEU A 49 -13.70 2.43 0.07
N LEU A 50 -13.26 3.63 0.42
CA LEU A 50 -13.93 4.44 1.43
C LEU A 50 -15.35 4.81 0.99
N LEU A 51 -15.52 5.15 -0.29
CA LEU A 51 -16.85 5.49 -0.84
C LEU A 51 -17.77 4.27 -0.92
N GLN A 52 -17.24 3.08 -1.13
CA GLN A 52 -18.02 1.85 -1.17
C GLN A 52 -18.51 1.42 0.21
N GLY A 53 -17.82 1.81 1.26
CA GLY A 53 -18.14 1.34 2.61
C GLY A 53 -17.84 -0.14 2.77
N ILE A 54 -16.57 -0.48 2.97
CA ILE A 54 -16.15 -1.87 3.09
C ILE A 54 -16.24 -2.30 4.54
N THR A 55 -16.71 -3.54 4.73
CA THR A 55 -16.74 -4.31 5.98
C THR A 55 -16.66 -3.49 7.27
N GLY A 56 -17.83 -3.11 7.79
CA GLY A 56 -17.93 -2.47 9.10
C GLY A 56 -17.79 -0.95 9.07
N LEU A 57 -17.39 -0.37 7.95
CA LEU A 57 -17.39 1.08 7.77
C LEU A 57 -18.64 1.50 7.01
N ASP A 58 -19.30 2.56 7.48
CA ASP A 58 -20.30 3.24 6.69
C ASP A 58 -19.63 3.91 5.49
N PRO A 59 -20.28 3.94 4.31
CA PRO A 59 -19.73 4.63 3.16
C PRO A 59 -19.38 6.09 3.50
N PHE A 60 -18.18 6.51 3.14
CA PHE A 60 -17.79 7.90 3.29
C PHE A 60 -18.52 8.77 2.26
N ALA A 61 -18.87 9.99 2.65
CA ALA A 61 -19.23 11.00 1.66
C ALA A 61 -17.99 11.38 0.86
N MET A 62 -18.20 11.89 -0.36
CA MET A 62 -17.08 12.25 -1.24
C MET A 62 -16.08 13.18 -0.55
N GLN A 63 -16.56 14.21 0.12
CA GLN A 63 -15.68 15.16 0.79
C GLN A 63 -14.94 14.51 1.96
N GLU A 64 -15.58 13.61 2.70
CA GLU A 64 -14.93 12.90 3.79
C GLU A 64 -13.75 12.04 3.28
N ALA A 65 -13.96 11.34 2.16
CA ALA A 65 -12.89 10.51 1.57
C ALA A 65 -11.72 11.38 1.10
N ARG A 66 -12.01 12.51 0.46
CA ARG A 66 -10.98 13.44 0.02
C ARG A 66 -10.20 14.02 1.21
N ASP A 67 -10.92 14.40 2.27
CA ASP A 67 -10.29 14.96 3.47
C ASP A 67 -9.40 13.92 4.16
N ALA A 68 -9.83 12.66 4.18
CA ALA A 68 -9.04 11.57 4.76
C ALA A 68 -7.70 11.39 4.02
N LEU A 69 -7.76 11.41 2.70
CA LEU A 69 -6.53 11.31 1.88
C LEU A 69 -5.65 12.55 2.08
N ASP A 70 -6.25 13.73 2.11
CA ASP A 70 -5.51 14.98 2.31
C ASP A 70 -4.75 14.96 3.64
N ARG A 71 -5.41 14.58 4.73
CA ARG A 71 -4.78 14.47 6.05
C ARG A 71 -3.65 13.44 6.05
N LEU A 72 -3.83 12.32 5.36
CA LEU A 72 -2.82 11.28 5.27
C LEU A 72 -1.56 11.82 4.55
N THR A 73 -1.76 12.51 3.44
CA THR A 73 -0.64 13.02 2.64
C THR A 73 0.05 14.24 3.26
N GLU A 74 -0.58 14.88 4.23
CA GLU A 74 0.01 15.98 5.00
C GLU A 74 0.86 15.50 6.18
N GLN A 75 0.79 14.21 6.52
CA GLN A 75 1.55 13.70 7.66
C GLN A 75 3.06 13.78 7.41
N PRO A 76 3.85 14.06 8.46
CA PRO A 76 5.30 14.03 8.36
C PRO A 76 5.78 12.66 7.86
N GLY A 77 6.71 12.67 6.94
CA GLY A 77 7.25 11.45 6.36
C GLY A 77 6.51 10.94 5.12
N HIS A 78 5.40 11.56 4.74
CA HIS A 78 4.72 11.19 3.50
C HIS A 78 5.53 11.60 2.27
N ILE A 79 5.64 10.68 1.31
CA ILE A 79 6.28 10.89 0.02
C ILE A 79 5.30 10.41 -1.06
N PHE A 80 5.09 11.24 -2.07
CA PHE A 80 4.30 10.81 -3.24
C PHE A 80 5.23 10.17 -4.26
N TRP A 81 4.94 8.93 -4.65
CA TRP A 81 5.65 8.26 -5.74
C TRP A 81 4.82 8.35 -7.01
N PRO A 82 5.29 9.10 -8.02
CA PRO A 82 4.57 9.17 -9.29
C PRO A 82 4.57 7.81 -9.99
N ASP A 83 3.55 7.61 -10.80
CA ASP A 83 3.34 6.39 -11.58
C ASP A 83 4.20 6.44 -12.85
N THR A 84 5.50 6.65 -12.69
CA THR A 84 6.41 7.00 -13.78
C THR A 84 6.84 5.81 -14.63
N PRO A 85 7.25 4.65 -14.07
CA PRO A 85 7.62 3.54 -14.94
C PRO A 85 6.38 2.94 -15.60
N ALA A 86 6.50 2.63 -16.89
CA ALA A 86 5.47 1.86 -17.56
C ALA A 86 5.33 0.48 -16.90
N TYR A 87 4.13 -0.10 -16.98
CA TYR A 87 3.82 -1.37 -16.31
C TYR A 87 4.81 -2.48 -16.66
N LEU A 88 5.12 -2.66 -17.93
CA LEU A 88 6.04 -3.72 -18.35
C LEU A 88 7.46 -3.50 -17.81
N HIS A 89 7.88 -2.24 -17.72
CA HIS A 89 9.19 -1.92 -17.18
C HIS A 89 9.26 -2.18 -15.66
N SER A 90 8.26 -1.70 -14.92
CA SER A 90 8.27 -1.84 -13.46
C SER A 90 8.10 -3.29 -13.00
N THR A 91 7.40 -4.11 -13.78
CA THR A 91 7.14 -5.51 -13.43
C THR A 91 8.14 -6.49 -14.05
N LYS A 92 9.13 -6.02 -14.79
CA LYS A 92 10.04 -6.85 -15.57
C LYS A 92 10.68 -7.98 -14.76
N SER A 93 11.18 -7.67 -13.57
CA SER A 93 11.89 -8.65 -12.74
C SER A 93 10.99 -9.65 -12.03
N ILE A 94 9.69 -9.37 -11.95
CA ILE A 94 8.73 -10.20 -11.21
C ILE A 94 7.68 -10.85 -12.09
N PHE A 95 7.61 -10.45 -13.36
CA PHE A 95 6.55 -10.88 -14.28
C PHE A 95 6.47 -12.40 -14.41
N ALA A 96 7.59 -13.09 -14.46
CA ALA A 96 7.64 -14.54 -14.60
C ALA A 96 7.00 -15.30 -13.43
N ARG A 97 6.88 -14.65 -12.27
CA ARG A 97 6.27 -15.26 -11.07
C ARG A 97 4.79 -14.92 -10.91
N MET A 98 4.23 -14.09 -11.78
CA MET A 98 2.79 -13.80 -11.76
C MET A 98 2.00 -15.03 -12.18
N GLN A 99 0.95 -15.35 -11.42
CA GLN A 99 0.13 -16.53 -11.63
C GLN A 99 -1.27 -16.22 -12.17
N GLY A 100 -1.71 -14.97 -12.13
CA GLY A 100 -3.04 -14.63 -12.61
C GLY A 100 -3.40 -13.16 -12.43
N HIS A 101 -4.61 -12.84 -12.84
CA HIS A 101 -5.12 -11.47 -12.88
C HIS A 101 -5.18 -10.78 -11.53
N ARG A 102 -5.33 -11.54 -10.44
CA ARG A 102 -5.41 -10.99 -9.07
C ARG A 102 -4.09 -10.37 -8.60
N GLN A 103 -2.99 -10.72 -9.24
CA GLN A 103 -1.67 -10.20 -8.92
C GLN A 103 -1.28 -8.97 -9.73
N THR A 104 -2.14 -8.50 -10.63
CA THR A 104 -1.80 -7.41 -11.55
C THR A 104 -1.41 -6.13 -10.82
N THR A 105 -2.21 -5.72 -9.84
CA THR A 105 -1.93 -4.50 -9.06
C THR A 105 -0.75 -4.72 -8.12
N ASP A 106 -0.70 -5.85 -7.43
CA ASP A 106 0.39 -6.15 -6.49
C ASP A 106 1.75 -6.19 -7.20
N ALA A 107 1.77 -6.76 -8.40
CA ALA A 107 2.99 -6.78 -9.22
C ALA A 107 3.46 -5.37 -9.54
N TYR A 108 2.55 -4.49 -9.91
CA TYR A 108 2.90 -3.11 -10.21
C TYR A 108 3.40 -2.37 -8.96
N LEU A 109 2.71 -2.51 -7.83
CA LEU A 109 3.11 -1.86 -6.57
C LEU A 109 4.48 -2.35 -6.10
N LEU A 110 4.73 -3.65 -6.20
CA LEU A 110 6.03 -4.21 -5.89
C LEU A 110 7.10 -3.67 -6.84
N GLY A 111 6.80 -3.62 -8.14
CA GLY A 111 7.70 -3.04 -9.13
C GLY A 111 8.02 -1.58 -8.86
N LEU A 112 7.02 -0.81 -8.43
CA LEU A 112 7.20 0.59 -8.07
C LEU A 112 8.09 0.73 -6.83
N ALA A 113 7.92 -0.15 -5.83
CA ALA A 113 8.78 -0.16 -4.66
C ALA A 113 10.23 -0.49 -5.02
N ILE A 114 10.43 -1.46 -5.90
CA ILE A 114 11.77 -1.80 -6.41
C ILE A 114 12.39 -0.60 -7.13
N HIS A 115 11.63 0.04 -8.00
CA HIS A 115 12.10 1.20 -8.76
C HIS A 115 12.55 2.35 -7.84
N ASN A 116 11.85 2.56 -6.75
CA ASN A 116 12.15 3.63 -5.79
C ASN A 116 13.07 3.18 -4.65
N HIS A 117 13.63 1.97 -4.74
CA HIS A 117 14.52 1.41 -3.72
C HIS A 117 13.88 1.36 -2.33
N GLY A 118 12.57 1.09 -2.30
CA GLY A 118 11.79 1.00 -1.08
C GLY A 118 11.20 -0.38 -0.87
N LYS A 119 10.19 -0.44 -0.02
CA LYS A 119 9.48 -1.68 0.29
C LYS A 119 7.97 -1.49 0.10
N LEU A 120 7.30 -2.51 -0.41
CA LEU A 120 5.85 -2.58 -0.37
C LEU A 120 5.43 -3.14 0.99
N ALA A 121 4.69 -2.37 1.77
CA ALA A 121 4.15 -2.80 3.05
C ALA A 121 2.73 -3.32 2.86
N THR A 122 2.49 -4.55 3.28
CA THR A 122 1.22 -5.23 3.05
C THR A 122 0.95 -6.26 4.15
N LEU A 123 -0.31 -6.71 4.26
CA LEU A 123 -0.68 -7.85 5.09
C LEU A 123 -0.66 -9.15 4.29
N ASP A 124 -0.63 -9.08 2.97
CA ASP A 124 -0.74 -10.24 2.09
C ASP A 124 0.57 -11.02 2.04
N ARG A 125 0.57 -12.20 2.64
CA ARG A 125 1.74 -13.08 2.66
C ARG A 125 2.06 -13.68 1.28
N GLY A 126 1.09 -13.71 0.39
CA GLY A 126 1.29 -14.17 -1.00
C GLY A 126 2.30 -13.34 -1.77
N ILE A 127 2.56 -12.12 -1.33
CA ILE A 127 3.56 -11.26 -1.97
C ILE A 127 4.97 -11.86 -1.93
N ARG A 128 5.27 -12.73 -0.97
CA ARG A 128 6.56 -13.40 -0.89
C ARG A 128 6.86 -14.23 -2.13
N HIS A 129 5.85 -14.94 -2.64
CA HIS A 129 6.01 -15.73 -3.85
C HIS A 129 6.28 -14.83 -5.05
N LEU A 130 5.53 -13.75 -5.17
CA LEU A 130 5.69 -12.80 -6.27
C LEU A 130 7.06 -12.12 -6.23
N ALA A 131 7.52 -11.74 -5.05
CA ALA A 131 8.84 -11.10 -4.88
C ALA A 131 9.98 -12.06 -5.18
N GLY A 132 9.83 -13.33 -4.79
CA GLY A 132 10.90 -14.31 -4.89
C GLY A 132 12.08 -13.94 -4.01
N LYS A 133 13.20 -14.61 -4.21
CA LYS A 133 14.44 -14.32 -3.48
C LYS A 133 15.04 -12.99 -3.91
N GLU A 134 14.90 -12.64 -5.19
CA GLU A 134 15.51 -11.45 -5.78
C GLU A 134 14.98 -10.16 -5.19
N SER A 135 13.68 -10.11 -4.87
CA SER A 135 13.02 -8.90 -4.39
C SER A 135 12.49 -9.03 -2.96
N ALA A 136 12.97 -10.02 -2.22
CA ALA A 136 12.55 -10.22 -0.83
C ALA A 136 12.84 -9.00 0.05
N ALA A 137 13.89 -8.24 -0.25
CA ALA A 137 14.24 -7.03 0.47
C ALA A 137 13.29 -5.86 0.17
N ASN A 138 12.43 -5.99 -0.84
CA ASN A 138 11.51 -4.92 -1.26
C ASN A 138 10.08 -5.13 -0.75
N ILE A 139 9.89 -6.05 0.18
CA ILE A 139 8.59 -6.26 0.81
C ILE A 139 8.70 -6.18 2.33
N GLU A 140 7.63 -5.71 2.93
CA GLU A 140 7.44 -5.71 4.39
C GLU A 140 6.06 -6.27 4.68
N ILE A 141 6.01 -7.44 5.31
CA ILE A 141 4.74 -8.03 5.72
C ILE A 141 4.49 -7.63 7.17
N ILE A 142 3.40 -6.91 7.40
CA ILE A 142 3.04 -6.49 8.74
C ILE A 142 2.42 -7.69 9.46
N GLU A 143 3.06 -8.10 10.54
CA GLU A 143 2.59 -9.24 11.32
C GLU A 143 1.39 -8.86 12.19
N THR A 144 0.38 -9.71 12.18
CA THR A 144 -0.90 -9.45 12.87
C THR A 144 -1.27 -10.54 13.87
#